data_504cea6bfd2fcc5194c84520de79e934
#
_entry.id   504cea6bfd2fcc5194c84520de79e934
#
_cell.length_a   1.000
_cell.length_b   1.000
_cell.length_c   1.000
_cell.angle_alpha   90.00
_cell.angle_beta   90.00
_cell.angle_gamma   90.00
#
_symmetry.space_group_name_H-M   'P 1'
#
loop_
_entity.id
_entity.type
_entity.pdbx_description
1 polymer ?
#
loop_
_entity_poly.entity_id
_entity_poly.type
_entity_poly.pdbx_seq_one_letter_code
_entity_poly.pdbx_strand_id
1 'polypeptide(L)'
;MNVKVKTQQNIPQVPLKKLETLWLQVGGTLCNLECNHCFISCGPKNNTIPMMTLAQVKERLIESDKLGVKDYYITGGEVFINPEIFEILETILSYGPLDVLTNGTQITPDKAKRIRTIQNSTKNPLRFRISMEHFEESKNDQIRGKNSYCKAKEGIVNLAKVGFSPILSVTRTWEEERDSEMEAQFIEFLKINGVPQPQIKIIPGFLLGKLANNKRNYTKEEFVTDKCFENFDITQLQCASSRMATGSGVYVCPILVDNPAAKMGNTISETMRPFPLTHSACYTCRVTGMTCKSNP
;
A
#
# COMPACT_ATOMS: atom_id res chain seq x y z
N MET A 1 16.40 -38.67 32.42
CA MET A 1 16.29 -38.02 31.10
C MET A 1 15.25 -36.91 31.19
N ASN A 2 15.68 -35.65 31.34
CA ASN A 2 14.76 -34.51 31.40
C ASN A 2 14.37 -34.11 29.99
N VAL A 3 13.14 -34.42 29.58
CA VAL A 3 12.53 -33.90 28.37
C VAL A 3 12.31 -32.40 28.61
N LYS A 4 13.12 -31.53 27.99
CA LYS A 4 12.84 -30.10 27.91
C LYS A 4 11.55 -29.94 27.11
N VAL A 5 10.48 -29.63 27.82
CA VAL A 5 9.25 -29.11 27.23
C VAL A 5 9.64 -27.83 26.47
N LYS A 6 9.64 -27.86 25.13
CA LYS A 6 9.68 -26.65 24.31
C LYS A 6 8.43 -25.85 24.70
N THR A 7 8.62 -24.77 25.44
CA THR A 7 7.57 -23.75 25.64
C THR A 7 7.04 -23.39 24.26
N GLN A 8 5.80 -23.76 23.96
CA GLN A 8 5.07 -23.25 22.81
C GLN A 8 5.04 -21.72 22.97
N GLN A 9 5.79 -21.01 22.13
CA GLN A 9 5.68 -19.56 22.07
C GLN A 9 4.24 -19.25 21.61
N ASN A 10 3.48 -18.59 22.47
CA ASN A 10 2.17 -18.08 22.09
C ASN A 10 2.35 -17.11 20.93
N ILE A 11 1.63 -17.35 19.85
CA ILE A 11 1.61 -16.45 18.69
C ILE A 11 0.62 -15.33 18.98
N PRO A 12 1.07 -14.05 19.05
CA PRO A 12 0.17 -12.93 19.30
C PRO A 12 -0.93 -12.86 18.24
N GLN A 13 -2.15 -12.51 18.67
CA GLN A 13 -3.28 -12.32 17.77
C GLN A 13 -3.76 -10.88 17.79
N VAL A 14 -3.87 -10.27 16.62
CA VAL A 14 -4.43 -8.92 16.48
C VAL A 14 -5.95 -9.04 16.41
N PRO A 15 -6.69 -8.46 17.37
CA PRO A 15 -8.14 -8.40 17.29
C PRO A 15 -8.58 -7.42 16.19
N LEU A 16 -9.66 -7.71 15.46
CA LEU A 16 -10.33 -6.71 14.66
C LEU A 16 -11.39 -6.03 15.53
N LYS A 17 -11.09 -4.83 16.04
CA LYS A 17 -12.04 -4.06 16.86
C LYS A 17 -13.19 -3.49 16.03
N LYS A 18 -12.83 -2.88 14.90
CA LYS A 18 -13.74 -2.27 13.95
C LYS A 18 -13.07 -2.19 12.59
N LEU A 19 -13.78 -2.52 11.54
CA LEU A 19 -13.28 -2.31 10.18
C LEU A 19 -13.50 -0.85 9.77
N GLU A 20 -12.43 -0.06 9.77
CA GLU A 20 -12.49 1.37 9.44
C GLU A 20 -12.00 1.64 8.02
N THR A 21 -11.06 0.83 7.54
CA THR A 21 -10.37 1.02 6.27
C THR A 21 -10.48 -0.22 5.40
N LEU A 22 -10.93 -0.04 4.16
CA LEU A 22 -10.87 -1.09 3.14
C LEU A 22 -9.85 -0.75 2.07
N TRP A 23 -8.93 -1.69 1.85
CA TRP A 23 -7.99 -1.69 0.73
C TRP A 23 -8.57 -2.53 -0.40
N LEU A 24 -8.42 -2.06 -1.64
CA LEU A 24 -8.87 -2.76 -2.85
C LEU A 24 -7.68 -2.88 -3.82
N GLN A 25 -7.30 -4.10 -4.19
CA GLN A 25 -6.20 -4.35 -5.13
C GLN A 25 -6.71 -4.31 -6.58
N VAL A 26 -7.17 -3.14 -7.00
CA VAL A 26 -7.81 -2.97 -8.31
C VAL A 26 -6.88 -3.23 -9.50
N GLY A 27 -5.57 -3.01 -9.33
CA GLY A 27 -4.55 -3.32 -10.34
C GLY A 27 -4.09 -4.79 -10.34
N GLY A 28 -4.56 -5.63 -9.41
CA GLY A 28 -4.04 -6.99 -9.24
C GLY A 28 -2.53 -7.00 -9.04
N THR A 29 -1.82 -7.95 -9.67
CA THR A 29 -0.35 -7.98 -9.72
C THR A 29 0.22 -7.52 -11.06
N LEU A 30 -0.63 -7.11 -12.01
CA LEU A 30 -0.19 -6.55 -13.28
C LEU A 30 0.34 -5.13 -13.09
N CYS A 31 1.56 -4.87 -13.61
CA CYS A 31 2.22 -3.57 -13.51
C CYS A 31 3.01 -3.30 -14.79
N ASN A 32 3.07 -2.06 -15.23
CA ASN A 32 3.90 -1.64 -16.35
C ASN A 32 5.39 -1.46 -15.98
N LEU A 33 5.74 -1.55 -14.69
CA LEU A 33 7.11 -1.55 -14.18
C LEU A 33 7.48 -2.91 -13.59
N GLU A 34 8.78 -3.15 -13.47
CA GLU A 34 9.35 -4.36 -12.90
C GLU A 34 10.39 -4.04 -11.84
N CYS A 35 9.96 -3.33 -10.76
CA CYS A 35 10.83 -2.84 -9.71
C CYS A 35 11.54 -3.98 -8.97
N ASN A 36 12.85 -3.82 -8.71
CA ASN A 36 13.67 -4.84 -8.07
C ASN A 36 13.40 -5.02 -6.55
N HIS A 37 12.66 -4.11 -5.94
CA HIS A 37 12.27 -4.13 -4.52
C HIS A 37 10.78 -4.45 -4.28
N CYS A 38 10.03 -4.83 -5.34
CA CYS A 38 8.59 -5.08 -5.23
C CYS A 38 8.31 -6.27 -4.31
N PHE A 39 7.66 -6.02 -3.17
CA PHE A 39 7.38 -7.03 -2.15
C PHE A 39 6.28 -8.04 -2.56
N ILE A 40 5.44 -7.71 -3.55
CA ILE A 40 4.44 -8.62 -4.14
C ILE A 40 4.79 -9.03 -5.58
N SER A 41 6.03 -8.81 -6.00
CA SER A 41 6.58 -9.23 -7.29
C SER A 41 5.76 -8.83 -8.53
N CYS A 42 5.09 -7.68 -8.48
CA CYS A 42 4.33 -7.17 -9.64
C CYS A 42 5.21 -7.00 -10.88
N GLY A 43 4.59 -7.08 -12.05
CA GLY A 43 5.28 -6.90 -13.32
C GLY A 43 4.36 -7.05 -14.53
N PRO A 44 4.89 -6.78 -15.75
CA PRO A 44 4.09 -6.77 -16.98
C PRO A 44 3.48 -8.13 -17.36
N LYS A 45 4.04 -9.21 -16.82
CA LYS A 45 3.59 -10.59 -17.09
C LYS A 45 2.97 -11.27 -15.87
N ASN A 46 2.90 -10.59 -14.73
CA ASN A 46 2.36 -11.19 -13.51
C ASN A 46 0.86 -10.87 -13.40
N ASN A 47 0.03 -11.92 -13.49
CA ASN A 47 -1.41 -11.87 -13.25
C ASN A 47 -1.86 -12.91 -12.23
N THR A 48 -1.01 -13.19 -11.24
CA THR A 48 -1.30 -14.17 -10.16
C THR A 48 -2.51 -13.74 -9.34
N ILE A 49 -2.63 -12.43 -9.07
CA ILE A 49 -3.85 -11.82 -8.55
C ILE A 49 -4.45 -11.01 -9.69
N PRO A 50 -5.64 -11.37 -10.19
CA PRO A 50 -6.26 -10.65 -11.30
C PRO A 50 -6.68 -9.23 -10.88
N MET A 51 -6.79 -8.33 -11.86
CA MET A 51 -7.41 -7.02 -11.65
C MET A 51 -8.85 -7.21 -11.17
N MET A 52 -9.30 -6.32 -10.30
CA MET A 52 -10.71 -6.28 -9.94
C MET A 52 -11.52 -5.56 -11.03
N THR A 53 -12.65 -6.13 -11.38
CA THR A 53 -13.65 -5.46 -12.22
C THR A 53 -14.46 -4.45 -11.40
N LEU A 54 -15.10 -3.49 -12.08
CA LEU A 54 -16.02 -2.56 -11.45
C LEU A 54 -17.13 -3.28 -10.66
N ALA A 55 -17.65 -4.40 -11.19
CA ALA A 55 -18.66 -5.21 -10.53
C ALA A 55 -18.15 -5.76 -9.20
N GLN A 56 -16.96 -6.35 -9.17
CA GLN A 56 -16.33 -6.84 -7.94
C GLN A 56 -16.08 -5.71 -6.92
N VAL A 57 -15.64 -4.54 -7.39
CA VAL A 57 -15.47 -3.38 -6.51
C VAL A 57 -16.80 -2.97 -5.88
N LYS A 58 -17.88 -2.87 -6.65
CA LYS A 58 -19.22 -2.56 -6.15
C LYS A 58 -19.70 -3.54 -5.10
N GLU A 59 -19.49 -4.84 -5.29
CA GLU A 59 -19.82 -5.87 -4.29
C GLU A 59 -19.10 -5.60 -2.96
N ARG A 60 -17.79 -5.31 -3.01
CA ARG A 60 -17.01 -5.02 -1.80
C ARG A 60 -17.43 -3.71 -1.13
N LEU A 61 -17.83 -2.72 -1.89
CA LEU A 61 -18.33 -1.45 -1.34
C LEU A 61 -19.66 -1.64 -0.59
N ILE A 62 -20.59 -2.40 -1.16
CA ILE A 62 -21.87 -2.73 -0.51
C ILE A 62 -21.66 -3.50 0.81
N GLU A 63 -20.71 -4.46 0.82
CA GLU A 63 -20.34 -5.17 2.06
C GLU A 63 -19.72 -4.21 3.09
N SER A 64 -18.79 -3.37 2.66
CA SER A 64 -18.04 -2.47 3.53
C SER A 64 -18.90 -1.37 4.15
N ASP A 65 -19.86 -0.85 3.42
CA ASP A 65 -20.82 0.15 3.90
C ASP A 65 -21.63 -0.38 5.08
N LYS A 66 -22.14 -1.61 4.96
CA LYS A 66 -22.87 -2.31 6.05
C LYS A 66 -22.00 -2.53 7.30
N LEU A 67 -20.69 -2.62 7.15
CA LEU A 67 -19.71 -2.81 8.22
C LEU A 67 -19.16 -1.49 8.77
N GLY A 68 -19.58 -0.34 8.21
CA GLY A 68 -19.24 0.99 8.69
C GLY A 68 -17.81 1.43 8.34
N VAL A 69 -17.26 0.94 7.22
CA VAL A 69 -15.99 1.40 6.65
C VAL A 69 -16.09 2.88 6.32
N LYS A 70 -15.02 3.63 6.61
CA LYS A 70 -14.97 5.09 6.42
C LYS A 70 -13.96 5.55 5.39
N ASP A 71 -12.89 4.81 5.19
CA ASP A 71 -11.77 5.18 4.33
C ASP A 71 -11.44 4.06 3.34
N TYR A 72 -11.19 4.46 2.11
CA TYR A 72 -10.88 3.52 1.03
C TYR A 72 -9.49 3.79 0.46
N TYR A 73 -8.81 2.72 0.12
CA TYR A 73 -7.50 2.74 -0.53
C TYR A 73 -7.51 1.83 -1.73
N ILE A 74 -6.98 2.28 -2.86
CA ILE A 74 -6.75 1.42 -4.01
C ILE A 74 -5.26 1.29 -4.30
N THR A 75 -4.88 0.08 -4.72
CA THR A 75 -3.50 -0.29 -5.04
C THR A 75 -3.48 -1.46 -6.02
N GLY A 76 -2.32 -2.04 -6.21
CA GLY A 76 -2.10 -3.20 -7.08
C GLY A 76 -0.69 -3.20 -7.61
N GLY A 77 -0.48 -3.74 -8.81
CA GLY A 77 0.70 -3.47 -9.59
C GLY A 77 0.70 -2.00 -10.02
N GLU A 78 -0.16 -1.65 -10.99
CA GLU A 78 -0.44 -0.27 -11.34
C GLU A 78 -1.96 -0.08 -11.58
N VAL A 79 -2.57 0.80 -10.81
CA VAL A 79 -4.02 1.00 -10.86
C VAL A 79 -4.50 1.63 -12.18
N PHE A 80 -3.69 2.51 -12.80
CA PHE A 80 -4.04 3.20 -14.04
C PHE A 80 -3.89 2.37 -15.31
N ILE A 81 -3.56 1.09 -15.21
CA ILE A 81 -3.70 0.14 -16.33
C ILE A 81 -5.01 -0.64 -16.26
N ASN A 82 -5.77 -0.55 -15.17
CA ASN A 82 -7.13 -1.09 -15.13
C ASN A 82 -8.03 -0.29 -16.08
N PRO A 83 -8.68 -0.93 -17.06
CA PRO A 83 -9.51 -0.21 -18.06
C PRO A 83 -10.73 0.49 -17.44
N GLU A 84 -11.22 0.01 -16.30
CA GLU A 84 -12.38 0.56 -15.58
C GLU A 84 -11.99 1.54 -14.46
N ILE A 85 -10.71 2.01 -14.42
CA ILE A 85 -10.19 2.77 -13.27
C ILE A 85 -11.01 4.03 -12.94
N PHE A 86 -11.47 4.77 -13.95
CA PHE A 86 -12.19 6.03 -13.71
C PHE A 86 -13.58 5.79 -13.12
N GLU A 87 -14.30 4.79 -13.61
CA GLU A 87 -15.58 4.34 -13.09
C GLU A 87 -15.43 3.77 -11.66
N ILE A 88 -14.31 3.10 -11.40
CA ILE A 88 -13.94 2.62 -10.04
C ILE A 88 -13.71 3.81 -9.10
N LEU A 89 -12.95 4.85 -9.52
CA LEU A 89 -12.72 6.05 -8.72
C LEU A 89 -14.05 6.74 -8.36
N GLU A 90 -14.90 6.99 -9.35
CA GLU A 90 -16.23 7.61 -9.16
C GLU A 90 -17.08 6.80 -8.18
N THR A 91 -17.11 5.48 -8.36
CA THR A 91 -17.91 4.58 -7.53
C THR A 91 -17.42 4.60 -6.08
N ILE A 92 -16.11 4.46 -5.82
CA ILE A 92 -15.57 4.45 -4.45
C ILE A 92 -15.81 5.81 -3.77
N LEU A 93 -15.60 6.91 -4.49
CA LEU A 93 -15.79 8.27 -3.96
C LEU A 93 -17.27 8.56 -3.60
N SER A 94 -18.23 7.80 -4.08
CA SER A 94 -19.61 7.90 -3.62
C SER A 94 -19.84 7.29 -2.22
N TYR A 95 -18.92 6.45 -1.75
CA TYR A 95 -18.95 5.81 -0.42
C TYR A 95 -18.10 6.55 0.62
N GLY A 96 -16.96 7.11 0.24
CA GLY A 96 -16.07 7.79 1.18
C GLY A 96 -14.79 8.33 0.55
N PRO A 97 -13.88 8.89 1.40
CA PRO A 97 -12.55 9.31 1.00
C PRO A 97 -11.75 8.21 0.33
N LEU A 98 -10.96 8.56 -0.68
CA LEU A 98 -10.18 7.60 -1.44
C LEU A 98 -8.71 8.03 -1.55
N ASP A 99 -7.82 7.11 -1.20
CA ASP A 99 -6.38 7.20 -1.45
C ASP A 99 -5.97 6.25 -2.57
N VAL A 100 -5.28 6.80 -3.57
CA VAL A 100 -4.80 6.06 -4.76
C VAL A 100 -3.30 5.88 -4.67
N LEU A 101 -2.85 4.63 -4.56
CA LEU A 101 -1.44 4.29 -4.63
C LEU A 101 -1.08 3.90 -6.07
N THR A 102 -0.14 4.61 -6.66
CA THR A 102 0.27 4.43 -8.06
C THR A 102 1.76 4.70 -8.23
N ASN A 103 2.35 4.14 -9.27
CA ASN A 103 3.72 4.50 -9.67
C ASN A 103 3.77 5.84 -10.44
N GLY A 104 2.63 6.45 -10.74
CA GLY A 104 2.50 7.76 -11.38
C GLY A 104 2.81 7.80 -12.87
N THR A 105 3.39 6.75 -13.45
CA THR A 105 3.91 6.76 -14.84
C THR A 105 2.81 6.77 -15.91
N GLN A 106 1.57 6.51 -15.52
CA GLN A 106 0.42 6.47 -16.42
C GLN A 106 -0.48 7.70 -16.30
N ILE A 107 -0.10 8.70 -15.48
CA ILE A 107 -0.90 9.91 -15.26
C ILE A 107 -0.54 10.97 -16.30
N THR A 108 -1.18 10.86 -17.48
CA THR A 108 -1.07 11.85 -18.56
C THR A 108 -1.84 13.13 -18.22
N PRO A 109 -1.62 14.27 -18.95
CA PRO A 109 -2.39 15.50 -18.75
C PRO A 109 -3.91 15.29 -18.87
N ASP A 110 -4.36 14.45 -19.80
CA ASP A 110 -5.79 14.21 -20.01
C ASP A 110 -6.39 13.35 -18.89
N LYS A 111 -5.64 12.34 -18.42
CA LYS A 111 -6.04 11.57 -17.23
C LYS A 111 -6.11 12.48 -15.98
N ALA A 112 -5.14 13.36 -15.78
CA ALA A 112 -5.16 14.31 -14.66
C ALA A 112 -6.38 15.24 -14.70
N LYS A 113 -6.76 15.75 -15.89
CA LYS A 113 -7.98 16.54 -16.08
C LYS A 113 -9.24 15.73 -15.75
N ARG A 114 -9.34 14.49 -16.26
CA ARG A 114 -10.47 13.58 -15.93
C ARG A 114 -10.59 13.31 -14.44
N ILE A 115 -9.46 13.04 -13.77
CA ILE A 115 -9.37 12.87 -12.32
C ILE A 115 -9.90 14.13 -11.59
N ARG A 116 -9.54 15.33 -12.04
CA ARG A 116 -10.03 16.59 -11.43
C ARG A 116 -11.53 16.74 -11.63
N THR A 117 -12.06 16.36 -12.80
CA THR A 117 -13.51 16.37 -13.04
C THR A 117 -14.23 15.45 -12.06
N ILE A 118 -13.71 14.25 -11.83
CA ILE A 118 -14.24 13.30 -10.83
C ILE A 118 -14.21 13.91 -9.43
N GLN A 119 -13.08 14.50 -9.01
CA GLN A 119 -13.00 15.15 -7.68
C GLN A 119 -14.02 16.26 -7.53
N ASN A 120 -14.28 17.02 -8.58
CA ASN A 120 -15.23 18.13 -8.53
C ASN A 120 -16.71 17.67 -8.45
N SER A 121 -17.01 16.42 -8.80
CA SER A 121 -18.35 15.84 -8.71
C SER A 121 -18.69 15.27 -7.32
N THR A 122 -17.73 15.25 -6.38
CA THR A 122 -17.91 14.67 -5.05
C THR A 122 -17.36 15.56 -3.94
N LYS A 123 -17.89 15.43 -2.73
CA LYS A 123 -17.37 16.08 -1.51
C LYS A 123 -16.25 15.24 -0.84
N ASN A 124 -16.19 13.95 -1.15
CA ASN A 124 -15.19 13.06 -0.56
C ASN A 124 -13.81 13.32 -1.17
N PRO A 125 -12.76 13.50 -0.36
CA PRO A 125 -11.44 13.81 -0.86
C PRO A 125 -10.82 12.63 -1.61
N LEU A 126 -10.17 12.94 -2.73
CA LEU A 126 -9.33 12.05 -3.51
C LEU A 126 -7.87 12.46 -3.32
N ARG A 127 -7.06 11.55 -2.82
CA ARG A 127 -5.62 11.76 -2.56
C ARG A 127 -4.79 10.80 -3.39
N PHE A 128 -3.57 11.22 -3.72
CA PHE A 128 -2.63 10.40 -4.49
C PHE A 128 -1.36 10.16 -3.69
N ARG A 129 -0.90 8.92 -3.69
CA ARG A 129 0.42 8.51 -3.24
C ARG A 129 1.21 8.00 -4.43
N ILE A 130 2.24 8.76 -4.81
CA ILE A 130 3.12 8.41 -5.93
C ILE A 130 4.35 7.72 -5.38
N SER A 131 4.64 6.54 -5.89
CA SER A 131 5.83 5.79 -5.50
C SER A 131 7.07 6.27 -6.26
N MET A 132 8.09 6.73 -5.54
CA MET A 132 9.39 7.14 -6.08
C MET A 132 10.46 6.84 -5.04
N GLU A 133 11.62 6.32 -5.46
CA GLU A 133 12.65 5.88 -4.50
C GLU A 133 13.81 6.88 -4.36
N HIS A 134 13.97 7.77 -5.32
CA HIS A 134 14.98 8.82 -5.26
C HIS A 134 14.61 10.03 -6.12
N PHE A 135 15.02 11.22 -5.70
CA PHE A 135 14.88 12.48 -6.46
C PHE A 135 15.93 12.64 -7.57
N GLU A 136 16.89 11.72 -7.68
CA GLU A 136 17.83 11.62 -8.81
C GLU A 136 17.41 10.48 -9.74
N GLU A 137 17.37 10.76 -11.05
CA GLU A 137 16.90 9.83 -12.10
C GLU A 137 17.64 8.49 -12.05
N SER A 138 18.98 8.52 -12.05
CA SER A 138 19.79 7.30 -12.10
C SER A 138 19.55 6.37 -10.93
N LYS A 139 19.38 6.91 -9.72
CA LYS A 139 19.14 6.15 -8.50
C LYS A 139 17.71 5.58 -8.46
N ASN A 140 16.72 6.38 -8.86
CA ASN A 140 15.34 5.91 -8.95
C ASN A 140 15.20 4.80 -10.00
N ASP A 141 15.77 5.01 -11.20
CA ASP A 141 15.65 4.07 -12.31
C ASP A 141 16.42 2.77 -12.07
N GLN A 142 17.50 2.80 -11.28
CA GLN A 142 18.18 1.59 -10.81
C GLN A 142 17.25 0.66 -10.03
N ILE A 143 16.30 1.22 -9.30
CA ILE A 143 15.35 0.45 -8.45
C ILE A 143 14.07 0.12 -9.22
N ARG A 144 13.49 1.11 -9.92
CA ARG A 144 12.16 1.01 -10.52
C ARG A 144 12.17 0.68 -12.01
N GLY A 145 13.33 0.74 -12.65
CA GLY A 145 13.51 0.51 -14.09
C GLY A 145 13.64 1.80 -14.89
N LYS A 146 14.24 1.66 -16.06
CA LYS A 146 14.58 2.76 -16.97
C LYS A 146 13.39 3.64 -17.31
N ASN A 147 13.58 4.96 -17.29
CA ASN A 147 12.58 5.99 -17.57
C ASN A 147 11.40 6.04 -16.57
N SER A 148 11.47 5.32 -15.44
CA SER A 148 10.44 5.37 -14.42
C SER A 148 10.40 6.73 -13.71
N TYR A 149 11.59 7.32 -13.46
CA TYR A 149 11.74 8.64 -12.86
C TYR A 149 11.05 9.74 -13.69
N CYS A 150 11.42 9.89 -14.95
CA CYS A 150 10.87 10.94 -15.81
C CYS A 150 9.34 10.85 -15.89
N LYS A 151 8.79 9.65 -16.12
CA LYS A 151 7.34 9.44 -16.20
C LYS A 151 6.63 9.68 -14.88
N ALA A 152 7.18 9.24 -13.75
CA ALA A 152 6.59 9.50 -12.43
C ALA A 152 6.59 11.00 -12.10
N LYS A 153 7.70 11.70 -12.40
CA LYS A 153 7.80 13.17 -12.26
C LYS A 153 6.76 13.88 -13.12
N GLU A 154 6.58 13.47 -14.37
CA GLU A 154 5.51 14.02 -15.23
C GLU A 154 4.13 13.81 -14.62
N GLY A 155 3.84 12.62 -14.07
CA GLY A 155 2.59 12.34 -13.37
C GLY A 155 2.37 13.24 -12.14
N ILE A 156 3.40 13.50 -11.35
CA ILE A 156 3.37 14.43 -10.22
C ILE A 156 3.02 15.84 -10.70
N VAL A 157 3.73 16.34 -11.73
CA VAL A 157 3.51 17.67 -12.31
C VAL A 157 2.09 17.78 -12.89
N ASN A 158 1.59 16.76 -13.56
CA ASN A 158 0.25 16.75 -14.14
C ASN A 158 -0.85 16.82 -13.08
N LEU A 159 -0.67 16.12 -11.95
CA LEU A 159 -1.58 16.22 -10.81
C LEU A 159 -1.49 17.59 -10.13
N ALA A 160 -0.28 18.13 -9.94
CA ALA A 160 -0.08 19.45 -9.34
C ALA A 160 -0.74 20.56 -10.17
N LYS A 161 -0.58 20.51 -11.51
CA LYS A 161 -1.21 21.47 -12.45
C LYS A 161 -2.73 21.53 -12.36
N VAL A 162 -3.37 20.44 -11.98
CA VAL A 162 -4.83 20.39 -11.78
C VAL A 162 -5.22 20.52 -10.30
N GLY A 163 -4.30 20.96 -9.43
CA GLY A 163 -4.56 21.33 -8.05
C GLY A 163 -4.58 20.19 -7.03
N PHE A 164 -3.96 19.05 -7.33
CA PHE A 164 -3.68 18.02 -6.31
C PHE A 164 -2.31 18.24 -5.66
N SER A 165 -2.15 17.74 -4.45
CA SER A 165 -0.87 17.67 -3.74
C SER A 165 -0.52 16.20 -3.49
N PRO A 166 0.08 15.52 -4.48
CA PRO A 166 0.44 14.11 -4.30
C PRO A 166 1.49 13.94 -3.21
N ILE A 167 1.31 12.90 -2.38
CA ILE A 167 2.25 12.48 -1.35
C ILE A 167 3.26 11.53 -2.02
N LEU A 168 4.57 11.75 -1.84
CA LEU A 168 5.55 10.74 -2.22
C LEU A 168 5.59 9.59 -1.22
N SER A 169 5.51 8.37 -1.71
CA SER A 169 5.81 7.17 -0.94
C SER A 169 7.18 6.63 -1.35
N VAL A 170 8.09 6.61 -0.38
CA VAL A 170 9.49 6.27 -0.60
C VAL A 170 9.85 5.07 0.28
N THR A 171 10.39 4.00 -0.31
CA THR A 171 10.96 2.91 0.48
C THR A 171 12.32 3.32 0.99
N ARG A 172 12.57 3.25 2.30
CA ARG A 172 13.87 3.58 2.88
C ARG A 172 14.96 2.68 2.30
N THR A 173 15.91 3.28 1.60
CA THR A 173 17.10 2.63 1.00
C THR A 173 18.41 3.17 1.55
N TRP A 174 18.34 4.02 2.59
CA TRP A 174 19.41 4.68 3.31
C TRP A 174 19.35 4.36 4.81
N GLU A 175 20.38 4.72 5.57
CA GLU A 175 20.41 4.57 7.01
C GLU A 175 19.43 5.55 7.70
N GLU A 176 18.81 5.12 8.78
CA GLU A 176 17.70 5.84 9.45
C GLU A 176 18.11 7.25 9.93
N GLU A 177 19.36 7.42 10.31
CA GLU A 177 19.95 8.71 10.74
C GLU A 177 19.85 9.79 9.65
N ARG A 178 19.71 9.39 8.40
CA ARG A 178 19.56 10.29 7.26
C ARG A 178 18.12 10.62 6.89
N ASP A 179 17.13 10.11 7.62
CA ASP A 179 15.71 10.31 7.28
C ASP A 179 15.37 11.80 7.15
N SER A 180 15.79 12.66 8.09
CA SER A 180 15.50 14.11 8.04
C SER A 180 16.16 14.80 6.84
N GLU A 181 17.39 14.42 6.48
CA GLU A 181 18.08 14.95 5.31
C GLU A 181 17.34 14.55 4.02
N MET A 182 17.02 13.27 3.89
CA MET A 182 16.34 12.74 2.72
C MET A 182 14.94 13.31 2.58
N GLU A 183 14.21 13.46 3.69
CA GLU A 183 12.90 14.09 3.71
C GLU A 183 12.97 15.53 3.17
N ALA A 184 13.90 16.34 3.66
CA ALA A 184 14.09 17.71 3.19
C ALA A 184 14.35 17.78 1.68
N GLN A 185 15.16 16.88 1.14
CA GLN A 185 15.48 16.82 -0.29
C GLN A 185 14.27 16.39 -1.13
N PHE A 186 13.46 15.43 -0.68
CA PHE A 186 12.23 15.06 -1.36
C PHE A 186 11.16 16.16 -1.30
N ILE A 187 11.06 16.87 -0.19
CA ILE A 187 10.15 18.03 -0.06
C ILE A 187 10.56 19.13 -1.04
N GLU A 188 11.85 19.43 -1.15
CA GLU A 188 12.35 20.40 -2.12
C GLU A 188 12.10 19.96 -3.57
N PHE A 189 12.33 18.67 -3.88
CA PHE A 189 11.96 18.10 -5.18
C PHE A 189 10.47 18.32 -5.51
N LEU A 190 9.56 18.09 -4.57
CA LEU A 190 8.13 18.31 -4.77
C LEU A 190 7.78 19.80 -4.99
N LYS A 191 8.41 20.73 -4.22
CA LYS A 191 8.22 22.17 -4.38
C LYS A 191 8.65 22.64 -5.77
N ILE A 192 9.83 22.25 -6.23
CA ILE A 192 10.36 22.59 -7.56
C ILE A 192 9.43 22.09 -8.67
N ASN A 193 8.75 20.96 -8.45
CA ASN A 193 7.80 20.39 -9.40
C ASN A 193 6.36 20.90 -9.22
N GLY A 194 6.17 21.98 -8.46
CA GLY A 194 4.90 22.72 -8.36
C GLY A 194 3.84 22.07 -7.47
N VAL A 195 4.23 21.17 -6.57
CA VAL A 195 3.29 20.58 -5.60
C VAL A 195 2.99 21.59 -4.49
N PRO A 196 1.70 22.02 -4.30
CA PRO A 196 1.37 23.10 -3.38
C PRO A 196 1.64 22.77 -1.91
N GLN A 197 1.37 21.54 -1.50
CA GLN A 197 1.54 21.05 -0.12
C GLN A 197 2.37 19.76 -0.16
N PRO A 198 3.71 19.88 -0.28
CA PRO A 198 4.58 18.73 -0.43
C PRO A 198 4.59 17.88 0.85
N GLN A 199 4.39 16.59 0.67
CA GLN A 199 4.41 15.59 1.75
C GLN A 199 5.12 14.33 1.25
N ILE A 200 5.81 13.66 2.16
CA ILE A 200 6.37 12.34 1.90
C ILE A 200 5.93 11.34 2.97
N LYS A 201 5.97 10.09 2.61
CA LYS A 201 5.83 8.96 3.52
C LYS A 201 6.96 7.99 3.29
N ILE A 202 7.88 7.92 4.24
CA ILE A 202 8.94 6.91 4.27
C ILE A 202 8.34 5.60 4.76
N ILE A 203 8.57 4.52 4.03
CA ILE A 203 8.11 3.19 4.39
C ILE A 203 9.31 2.24 4.52
N PRO A 204 9.28 1.27 5.46
CA PRO A 204 10.35 0.30 5.58
C PRO A 204 10.34 -0.66 4.39
N GLY A 205 11.49 -1.23 4.07
CA GLY A 205 11.58 -2.34 3.12
C GLY A 205 11.02 -3.63 3.74
N PHE A 206 9.97 -4.19 3.15
CA PHE A 206 9.49 -5.52 3.51
C PHE A 206 10.29 -6.58 2.75
N LEU A 207 11.01 -7.45 3.46
CA LEU A 207 11.84 -8.52 2.88
C LEU A 207 10.95 -9.66 2.34
N LEU A 208 10.14 -9.32 1.33
CA LEU A 208 9.22 -10.19 0.62
C LEU A 208 9.44 -10.05 -0.90
N GLY A 209 8.92 -11.00 -1.67
CA GLY A 209 8.95 -10.94 -3.13
C GLY A 209 10.35 -10.67 -3.70
N LYS A 210 10.44 -9.73 -4.66
CA LYS A 210 11.72 -9.38 -5.30
C LYS A 210 12.73 -8.76 -4.35
N LEU A 211 12.28 -8.02 -3.31
CA LEU A 211 13.22 -7.44 -2.34
C LEU A 211 13.94 -8.53 -1.54
N ALA A 212 13.23 -9.57 -1.11
CA ALA A 212 13.84 -10.71 -0.42
C ALA A 212 14.89 -11.39 -1.31
N ASN A 213 14.55 -11.63 -2.58
CA ASN A 213 15.46 -12.28 -3.54
C ASN A 213 16.72 -11.45 -3.83
N ASN A 214 16.60 -10.11 -3.83
CA ASN A 214 17.69 -9.21 -4.19
C ASN A 214 18.54 -8.76 -3.01
N LYS A 215 18.04 -8.84 -1.77
CA LYS A 215 18.78 -8.46 -0.56
C LYS A 215 19.04 -9.66 0.36
N ARG A 216 18.03 -10.06 1.11
CA ARG A 216 18.04 -11.18 2.05
C ARG A 216 16.63 -11.56 2.46
N ASN A 217 16.49 -12.72 3.04
CA ASN A 217 15.26 -13.12 3.72
C ASN A 217 15.24 -12.65 5.18
N TYR A 218 14.07 -12.69 5.81
CA TYR A 218 13.96 -12.55 7.27
C TYR A 218 14.73 -13.65 7.99
N THR A 219 15.34 -13.31 9.12
CA THR A 219 16.01 -14.28 10.00
C THR A 219 15.00 -14.92 10.95
N LYS A 220 15.45 -15.94 11.71
CA LYS A 220 14.59 -16.62 12.69
C LYS A 220 14.23 -15.73 13.89
N GLU A 221 15.04 -14.72 14.15
CA GLU A 221 14.88 -13.74 15.23
C GLU A 221 13.91 -12.61 14.82
N GLU A 222 13.75 -12.37 13.52
CA GLU A 222 12.80 -11.38 12.97
C GLU A 222 11.38 -11.96 12.91
N PHE A 223 10.86 -12.28 14.11
CA PHE A 223 9.55 -12.86 14.30
C PHE A 223 8.85 -12.20 15.50
N VAL A 224 7.54 -12.09 15.43
CA VAL A 224 6.75 -11.45 16.49
C VAL A 224 6.44 -12.45 17.59
N THR A 225 6.72 -12.07 18.83
CA THR A 225 6.38 -12.82 20.04
C THR A 225 5.58 -11.96 21.01
N ASP A 226 4.99 -12.54 22.05
CA ASP A 226 4.26 -11.79 23.09
C ASP A 226 5.13 -10.69 23.72
N LYS A 227 6.43 -10.93 23.88
CA LYS A 227 7.38 -9.93 24.38
C LYS A 227 7.45 -8.66 23.53
N CYS A 228 7.17 -8.75 22.24
CA CYS A 228 7.12 -7.59 21.37
C CYS A 228 5.98 -6.62 21.74
N PHE A 229 5.01 -7.05 22.54
CA PHE A 229 3.82 -6.26 22.90
C PHE A 229 3.76 -5.87 24.38
N GLU A 230 4.76 -6.16 25.19
CA GLU A 230 4.79 -5.76 26.61
C GLU A 230 4.60 -4.24 26.82
N ASN A 231 5.12 -3.41 25.86
CA ASN A 231 5.02 -1.95 25.89
C ASN A 231 4.43 -1.37 24.58
N PHE A 232 3.58 -2.13 23.91
CA PHE A 232 2.98 -1.71 22.64
C PHE A 232 1.54 -2.22 22.54
N ASP A 233 0.59 -1.31 22.32
CA ASP A 233 -0.79 -1.72 22.06
C ASP A 233 -0.91 -2.37 20.68
N ILE A 234 -1.13 -3.67 20.64
CA ILE A 234 -1.28 -4.48 19.44
C ILE A 234 -2.37 -3.94 18.51
N THR A 235 -3.32 -3.16 19.05
CA THR A 235 -4.40 -2.56 18.27
C THR A 235 -3.96 -1.35 17.43
N GLN A 236 -2.74 -0.87 17.61
CA GLN A 236 -2.13 0.15 16.74
C GLN A 236 -1.67 -0.44 15.40
N LEU A 237 -1.50 -1.77 15.31
CA LEU A 237 -1.23 -2.41 14.04
C LEU A 237 -2.40 -2.22 13.08
N GLN A 238 -2.11 -1.86 11.84
CA GLN A 238 -3.13 -1.58 10.82
C GLN A 238 -4.15 -2.71 10.65
N CYS A 239 -3.73 -3.97 10.79
CA CYS A 239 -4.61 -5.13 10.66
C CYS A 239 -5.69 -5.22 11.76
N ALA A 240 -5.61 -4.39 12.82
CA ALA A 240 -6.67 -4.25 13.83
C ALA A 240 -7.89 -3.45 13.34
N SER A 241 -7.76 -2.69 12.24
CA SER A 241 -8.85 -1.84 11.72
C SER A 241 -8.99 -1.86 10.19
N SER A 242 -8.22 -2.68 9.48
CA SER A 242 -8.27 -2.74 8.02
C SER A 242 -8.29 -4.16 7.47
N ARG A 243 -8.79 -4.30 6.22
CA ARG A 243 -8.69 -5.52 5.41
C ARG A 243 -8.35 -5.16 3.98
N MET A 244 -7.85 -6.15 3.22
CA MET A 244 -7.46 -6.01 1.82
C MET A 244 -8.31 -6.94 0.96
N ALA A 245 -9.16 -6.39 0.12
CA ALA A 245 -9.91 -7.14 -0.88
C ALA A 245 -9.16 -7.16 -2.22
N THR A 246 -9.17 -8.32 -2.88
CA THR A 246 -8.53 -8.57 -4.17
C THR A 246 -9.50 -9.29 -5.10
N GLY A 247 -9.15 -9.48 -6.35
CA GLY A 247 -9.89 -10.35 -7.29
C GLY A 247 -9.92 -11.83 -6.88
N SER A 248 -9.09 -12.25 -5.91
CA SER A 248 -8.97 -13.65 -5.45
C SER A 248 -9.51 -13.89 -4.04
N GLY A 249 -10.02 -12.86 -3.36
CA GLY A 249 -10.55 -12.95 -2.00
C GLY A 249 -10.08 -11.82 -1.09
N VAL A 250 -10.28 -11.98 0.22
CA VAL A 250 -9.97 -10.94 1.21
C VAL A 250 -8.84 -11.41 2.13
N TYR A 251 -7.85 -10.55 2.30
CA TYR A 251 -6.62 -10.77 3.05
C TYR A 251 -6.56 -9.86 4.28
N VAL A 252 -5.71 -10.22 5.23
CA VAL A 252 -5.55 -9.45 6.48
C VAL A 252 -5.05 -8.03 6.24
N CYS A 253 -4.10 -7.82 5.31
CA CYS A 253 -3.48 -6.52 5.05
C CYS A 253 -2.87 -6.45 3.63
N PRO A 254 -2.55 -5.25 3.11
CA PRO A 254 -1.96 -5.08 1.79
C PRO A 254 -0.54 -5.65 1.64
N ILE A 255 0.19 -5.91 2.73
CA ILE A 255 1.55 -6.44 2.68
C ILE A 255 1.58 -7.94 2.37
N LEU A 256 0.55 -8.69 2.78
CA LEU A 256 0.51 -10.15 2.71
C LEU A 256 -0.47 -10.68 1.66
N VAL A 257 -0.80 -9.89 0.64
CA VAL A 257 -1.83 -10.26 -0.38
C VAL A 257 -1.43 -11.43 -1.28
N ASP A 258 -0.15 -11.72 -1.43
CA ASP A 258 0.36 -12.86 -2.21
C ASP A 258 0.60 -14.10 -1.35
N ASN A 259 0.36 -14.01 -0.04
CA ASN A 259 0.55 -15.14 0.87
C ASN A 259 -0.78 -15.86 1.14
N PRO A 260 -0.93 -17.12 0.72
CA PRO A 260 -2.17 -17.90 0.94
C PRO A 260 -2.59 -18.00 2.40
N ALA A 261 -1.63 -18.06 3.35
CA ALA A 261 -1.92 -18.14 4.78
C ALA A 261 -2.50 -16.84 5.36
N ALA A 262 -2.36 -15.72 4.65
CA ALA A 262 -2.95 -14.44 5.04
C ALA A 262 -4.34 -14.18 4.42
N LYS A 263 -4.81 -15.09 3.55
CA LYS A 263 -6.19 -15.05 3.03
C LYS A 263 -7.15 -15.44 4.15
N MET A 264 -8.09 -14.56 4.44
CA MET A 264 -9.03 -14.74 5.55
C MET A 264 -10.41 -15.20 5.11
N GLY A 265 -10.77 -15.00 3.83
CA GLY A 265 -12.05 -15.41 3.27
C GLY A 265 -12.26 -14.94 1.84
N ASN A 266 -13.44 -15.14 1.32
CA ASN A 266 -13.87 -14.66 0.01
C ASN A 266 -14.74 -13.38 0.11
N THR A 267 -15.35 -13.13 1.26
CA THR A 267 -16.14 -11.94 1.59
C THR A 267 -15.50 -11.16 2.72
N ILE A 268 -15.83 -9.87 2.86
CA ILE A 268 -15.32 -9.05 3.97
C ILE A 268 -15.87 -9.56 5.30
N SER A 269 -17.14 -9.98 5.33
CA SER A 269 -17.80 -10.48 6.53
C SER A 269 -17.11 -11.71 7.13
N GLU A 270 -16.56 -12.62 6.31
CA GLU A 270 -15.78 -13.77 6.77
C GLU A 270 -14.48 -13.38 7.50
N THR A 271 -13.99 -12.18 7.26
CA THR A 271 -12.72 -11.70 7.82
C THR A 271 -12.86 -10.93 9.13
N MET A 272 -14.09 -10.82 9.66
CA MET A 272 -14.39 -10.11 10.91
C MET A 272 -13.96 -10.92 12.14
N ARG A 273 -12.69 -11.30 12.19
CA ARG A 273 -12.08 -12.14 13.23
C ARG A 273 -10.62 -11.76 13.47
N PRO A 274 -10.03 -12.14 14.64
CA PRO A 274 -8.62 -11.94 14.92
C PRO A 274 -7.72 -12.62 13.89
N PHE A 275 -6.50 -12.09 13.76
CA PHE A 275 -5.47 -12.66 12.88
C PHE A 275 -4.18 -12.97 13.68
N PRO A 276 -3.65 -14.20 13.60
CA PRO A 276 -2.39 -14.57 14.24
C PRO A 276 -1.19 -13.99 13.49
N LEU A 277 -0.27 -13.33 14.20
CA LEU A 277 0.93 -12.71 13.64
C LEU A 277 2.01 -13.74 13.31
N THR A 278 1.71 -14.65 12.41
CA THR A 278 2.60 -15.78 12.02
C THR A 278 3.67 -15.43 11.00
N HIS A 279 3.61 -14.22 10.42
CA HIS A 279 4.49 -13.79 9.33
C HIS A 279 5.64 -12.91 9.83
N SER A 280 6.86 -13.16 9.33
CA SER A 280 8.01 -12.29 9.62
C SER A 280 7.80 -10.84 9.19
N ALA A 281 7.02 -10.55 8.13
CA ALA A 281 6.64 -9.20 7.76
C ALA A 281 5.87 -8.45 8.86
N CYS A 282 5.17 -9.16 9.76
CA CYS A 282 4.52 -8.56 10.92
C CYS A 282 5.54 -7.96 11.90
N TYR A 283 6.76 -8.53 11.97
CA TYR A 283 7.87 -7.99 12.74
C TYR A 283 8.26 -6.59 12.25
N THR A 284 8.39 -6.40 10.94
CA THR A 284 8.67 -5.07 10.36
C THR A 284 7.60 -4.05 10.77
N CYS A 285 6.31 -4.38 10.63
CA CYS A 285 5.23 -3.48 11.07
C CYS A 285 5.35 -3.15 12.57
N ARG A 286 5.68 -4.14 13.42
CA ARG A 286 5.78 -3.94 14.87
C ARG A 286 6.98 -3.06 15.27
N VAL A 287 8.17 -3.29 14.71
CA VAL A 287 9.38 -2.57 15.11
C VAL A 287 9.44 -1.16 14.54
N THR A 288 8.84 -0.93 13.38
CA THR A 288 8.84 0.39 12.74
C THR A 288 7.62 1.24 13.09
N GLY A 289 6.59 0.66 13.73
CA GLY A 289 5.32 1.34 13.96
C GLY A 289 4.58 1.76 12.68
N MET A 290 5.00 1.22 11.52
CA MET A 290 4.50 1.65 10.22
C MET A 290 3.02 1.32 10.04
N THR A 291 2.25 2.30 9.59
CA THR A 291 0.91 2.10 9.04
C THR A 291 0.94 2.30 7.53
N CYS A 292 0.14 1.54 6.78
CA CYS A 292 0.02 1.74 5.33
C CYS A 292 -0.88 2.94 4.98
N LYS A 293 -1.59 3.52 5.94
CA LYS A 293 -2.45 4.71 5.74
C LYS A 293 -1.63 5.93 5.32
N SER A 294 -2.26 6.89 4.64
CA SER A 294 -1.60 8.12 4.15
C SER A 294 -1.28 9.09 5.28
N ASN A 295 -2.13 9.15 6.29
CA ASN A 295 -1.86 9.93 7.50
C ASN A 295 -1.14 9.06 8.53
N PRO A 296 -0.19 9.63 9.31
CA PRO A 296 0.49 8.91 10.39
C PRO A 296 -0.45 8.45 11.48
#